data_db6366bb5f47c8da0a16ac8b305cbe1b
#
_entry.id   db6366bb5f47c8da0a16ac8b305cbe1b
#
_cell.length_a   1.000
_cell.length_b   1.000
_cell.length_c   1.000
_cell.angle_alpha   90.00
_cell.angle_beta   90.00
_cell.angle_gamma   90.00
#
_symmetry.space_group_name_H-M   'P 1'
#
loop_
_entity.id
_entity.type
_entity.pdbx_description
1 polymer ?
#
loop_
_entity_poly.entity_id
_entity_poly.type
_entity_poly.pdbx_seq_one_letter_code
_entity_poly.pdbx_strand_id
1 'polypeptide(L)'
;MERLKVELGERSYPIEIAAGLLQRPEVLAQSIKGKRVMIVTNTVVAPLYLEQIIQLLSGFQVEHLILPDGEAYKTLATFERIMSALLETSHGRDTTLIALGGGVIGDVVGFAAASYQRGIPFIQVPTTLLSQVDSSVGGKTAVNHPLGKNMVGAFYQPKHVIIDTDCLKTLPAREFAAGMAEVIKYGIIWDAAFFSWLETNMTRLQRLDGDALSYAIRRCCEIKADVVGQDETEHGVRALLNLGHTFGHAIEAEKGYGNWLHGEAVAAGTMLAAETALARGDMTAQEVARVRDLLLAADLPVKAPSDMDFAAFIRHMRRDKKVLEGKLRLVLPIGIGQAQVVADVTDEQLMAVIESGRDH
;
A
#
# COMPACT_ATOMS: atom_id res chain seq x y z
N MET A 1 -2.57 -8.70 21.26
CA MET A 1 -1.48 -8.05 20.51
C MET A 1 -0.81 -9.13 19.68
N GLU A 2 -0.87 -8.95 18.37
CA GLU A 2 -0.18 -9.82 17.41
C GLU A 2 1.18 -9.25 17.10
N ARG A 3 2.19 -10.11 16.94
CA ARG A 3 3.54 -9.72 16.58
C ARG A 3 4.05 -10.61 15.47
N LEU A 4 4.48 -9.98 14.39
CA LEU A 4 5.09 -10.60 13.23
C LEU A 4 6.52 -10.11 13.07
N LYS A 5 7.30 -10.79 12.25
CA LYS A 5 8.63 -10.35 11.87
C LYS A 5 8.81 -10.51 10.37
N VAL A 6 9.30 -9.47 9.73
CA VAL A 6 9.78 -9.55 8.34
C VAL A 6 11.22 -10.02 8.38
N GLU A 7 11.48 -11.21 7.83
CA GLU A 7 12.79 -11.86 7.89
C GLU A 7 13.68 -11.43 6.72
N LEU A 8 14.66 -10.58 7.01
CA LEU A 8 15.61 -10.01 6.04
C LEU A 8 17.05 -10.01 6.60
N GLY A 9 17.39 -11.02 7.43
CA GLY A 9 18.69 -11.08 8.09
C GLY A 9 18.88 -9.90 9.06
N GLU A 10 19.96 -9.13 8.90
CA GLU A 10 20.25 -7.97 9.75
C GLU A 10 19.27 -6.80 9.58
N ARG A 11 18.49 -6.79 8.49
CA ARG A 11 17.45 -5.79 8.21
C ARG A 11 16.06 -6.21 8.64
N SER A 12 15.92 -7.36 9.29
CA SER A 12 14.66 -7.84 9.86
C SER A 12 14.08 -6.85 10.86
N TYR A 13 12.75 -6.74 10.88
CA TYR A 13 12.05 -5.84 11.79
C TYR A 13 10.70 -6.42 12.23
N PRO A 14 10.22 -6.03 13.42
CA PRO A 14 8.92 -6.44 13.92
C PRO A 14 7.78 -5.62 13.31
N ILE A 15 6.60 -6.26 13.23
CA ILE A 15 5.31 -5.62 13.01
C ILE A 15 4.44 -5.95 14.22
N GLU A 16 3.93 -4.96 14.92
CA GLU A 16 3.01 -5.12 16.03
C GLU A 16 1.61 -4.61 15.64
N ILE A 17 0.59 -5.41 15.93
CA ILE A 17 -0.80 -5.15 15.53
C ILE A 17 -1.70 -5.32 16.74
N ALA A 18 -2.37 -4.28 17.16
CA ALA A 18 -3.44 -4.30 18.16
C ALA A 18 -4.21 -2.98 18.19
N ALA A 19 -5.36 -2.97 18.85
CA ALA A 19 -6.03 -1.76 19.25
C ALA A 19 -5.29 -1.07 20.41
N GLY A 20 -5.24 0.25 20.41
CA GLY A 20 -4.67 1.07 21.48
C GLY A 20 -3.15 1.02 21.60
N LEU A 21 -2.40 0.64 20.54
CA LEU A 21 -0.94 0.65 20.58
C LEU A 21 -0.38 2.07 20.72
N LEU A 22 -1.04 3.05 20.14
CA LEU A 22 -0.67 4.46 20.27
C LEU A 22 -0.98 5.06 21.64
N GLN A 23 -1.40 4.25 22.61
CA GLN A 23 -1.54 4.62 24.02
C GLN A 23 -0.44 3.98 24.90
N ARG A 24 0.51 3.25 24.30
CA ARG A 24 1.55 2.48 24.98
C ARG A 24 2.93 3.05 24.70
N PRO A 25 3.52 3.83 25.61
CA PRO A 25 4.81 4.47 25.39
C PRO A 25 5.94 3.47 25.12
N GLU A 26 5.92 2.29 25.75
CA GLU A 26 6.92 1.27 25.57
C GLU A 26 6.99 0.73 24.13
N VAL A 27 5.87 0.69 23.41
CA VAL A 27 5.80 0.18 22.05
C VAL A 27 6.54 1.11 21.08
N LEU A 28 6.36 2.42 21.22
CA LEU A 28 7.08 3.41 20.43
C LEU A 28 8.56 3.50 20.81
N ALA A 29 8.84 3.54 22.11
CA ALA A 29 10.17 3.79 22.64
C ALA A 29 11.18 2.65 22.38
N GLN A 30 10.73 1.39 22.32
CA GLN A 30 11.62 0.22 22.20
C GLN A 30 12.49 0.21 20.94
N SER A 31 12.07 0.89 19.87
CA SER A 31 12.76 0.92 18.58
C SER A 31 13.47 2.25 18.29
N ILE A 32 13.44 3.19 19.23
CA ILE A 32 14.17 4.46 19.16
C ILE A 32 15.58 4.25 19.71
N LYS A 33 16.59 4.47 18.88
CA LYS A 33 17.99 4.23 19.29
C LYS A 33 18.66 5.41 20.00
N GLY A 34 18.37 6.62 19.59
CA GLY A 34 18.97 7.83 20.14
C GLY A 34 18.06 8.54 21.13
N LYS A 35 18.35 9.82 21.34
CA LYS A 35 17.52 10.72 22.16
C LYS A 35 16.65 11.65 21.32
N ARG A 36 16.94 11.78 20.02
CA ARG A 36 16.25 12.70 19.11
C ARG A 36 15.28 11.97 18.21
N VAL A 37 14.08 12.51 18.11
CA VAL A 37 13.01 12.00 17.29
C VAL A 37 12.43 13.13 16.44
N MET A 38 12.25 12.86 15.15
CA MET A 38 11.45 13.73 14.28
C MET A 38 10.20 12.99 13.84
N ILE A 39 9.03 13.48 14.23
CA ILE A 39 7.74 12.96 13.77
C ILE A 39 7.34 13.72 12.50
N VAL A 40 7.13 13.00 11.40
CA VAL A 40 6.59 13.59 10.17
C VAL A 40 5.18 13.05 9.96
N THR A 41 4.26 13.97 9.78
CA THR A 41 2.83 13.69 9.58
C THR A 41 2.23 14.68 8.58
N ASN A 42 0.92 14.65 8.39
CA ASN A 42 0.21 15.58 7.52
C ASN A 42 -0.90 16.36 8.26
N THR A 43 -1.48 17.33 7.59
CA THR A 43 -2.51 18.23 8.12
C THR A 43 -3.80 17.53 8.54
N VAL A 44 -4.09 16.34 8.01
CA VAL A 44 -5.28 15.53 8.34
C VAL A 44 -5.03 14.66 9.57
N VAL A 45 -3.85 14.04 9.66
CA VAL A 45 -3.50 13.08 10.72
C VAL A 45 -3.00 13.78 11.99
N ALA A 46 -2.31 14.91 11.86
CA ALA A 46 -1.74 15.65 13.00
C ALA A 46 -2.78 15.99 14.08
N PRO A 47 -3.96 16.56 13.77
CA PRO A 47 -4.97 16.87 14.78
C PRO A 47 -5.51 15.65 15.55
N LEU A 48 -5.37 14.45 14.96
CA LEU A 48 -5.90 13.21 15.53
C LEU A 48 -4.92 12.52 16.48
N TYR A 49 -3.62 12.54 16.16
CA TYR A 49 -2.65 11.65 16.82
C TYR A 49 -1.34 12.31 17.26
N LEU A 50 -0.95 13.46 16.68
CA LEU A 50 0.40 14.00 16.90
C LEU A 50 0.68 14.32 18.36
N GLU A 51 -0.24 15.06 19.01
CA GLU A 51 -0.05 15.47 20.40
C GLU A 51 0.07 14.29 21.35
N GLN A 52 -0.77 13.27 21.15
CA GLN A 52 -0.71 12.03 21.92
C GLN A 52 0.64 11.34 21.80
N ILE A 53 1.20 11.24 20.58
CA ILE A 53 2.50 10.59 20.36
C ILE A 53 3.63 11.41 20.97
N ILE A 54 3.60 12.74 20.88
CA ILE A 54 4.57 13.61 21.54
C ILE A 54 4.58 13.37 23.05
N GLN A 55 3.40 13.29 23.68
CA GLN A 55 3.29 13.03 25.12
C GLN A 55 3.84 11.66 25.52
N LEU A 56 3.61 10.63 24.71
CA LEU A 56 4.17 9.29 24.93
C LEU A 56 5.71 9.25 24.86
N LEU A 57 6.30 10.17 24.11
CA LEU A 57 7.74 10.27 23.92
C LEU A 57 8.40 11.34 24.81
N SER A 58 7.80 11.69 25.95
CA SER A 58 8.30 12.72 26.86
C SER A 58 9.73 12.52 27.39
N GLY A 59 10.28 11.29 27.27
CA GLY A 59 11.68 10.99 27.59
C GLY A 59 12.68 11.28 26.46
N PHE A 60 12.22 11.77 25.30
CA PHE A 60 13.02 12.07 24.12
C PHE A 60 12.95 13.56 23.76
N GLN A 61 13.89 14.02 22.94
CA GLN A 61 13.84 15.33 22.29
C GLN A 61 13.05 15.19 21.00
N VAL A 62 11.78 15.60 21.04
CA VAL A 62 10.84 15.40 19.94
C VAL A 62 10.62 16.68 19.18
N GLU A 63 10.93 16.65 17.90
CA GLU A 63 10.55 17.65 16.92
C GLU A 63 9.49 17.07 15.98
N HIS A 64 8.74 17.91 15.29
CA HIS A 64 7.75 17.44 14.34
C HIS A 64 7.66 18.33 13.09
N LEU A 65 7.22 17.72 12.00
CA LEU A 65 6.95 18.40 10.73
C LEU A 65 5.58 17.97 10.22
N ILE A 66 4.71 18.96 9.96
CA ILE A 66 3.38 18.74 9.37
C ILE A 66 3.43 19.11 7.90
N LEU A 67 3.17 18.14 7.04
CA LEU A 67 3.13 18.28 5.58
C LEU A 67 1.68 18.47 5.10
N PRO A 68 1.46 19.02 3.92
CA PRO A 68 0.15 18.96 3.28
C PRO A 68 -0.27 17.51 3.01
N ASP A 69 -1.57 17.23 3.04
CA ASP A 69 -2.13 15.92 2.74
C ASP A 69 -2.32 15.70 1.24
N GLY A 70 -2.14 14.46 0.79
CA GLY A 70 -2.48 13.98 -0.54
C GLY A 70 -1.29 13.58 -1.41
N GLU A 71 -1.60 12.76 -2.42
CA GLU A 71 -0.61 12.20 -3.37
C GLU A 71 0.13 13.29 -4.17
N ALA A 72 -0.50 14.45 -4.40
CA ALA A 72 0.12 15.58 -5.09
C ALA A 72 1.37 16.12 -4.36
N TYR A 73 1.48 15.86 -3.06
CA TYR A 73 2.62 16.28 -2.24
C TYR A 73 3.69 15.20 -2.06
N LYS A 74 3.53 14.05 -2.67
CA LYS A 74 4.56 13.01 -2.70
C LYS A 74 5.66 13.35 -3.70
N THR A 75 6.45 14.39 -3.42
CA THR A 75 7.37 15.02 -4.35
C THR A 75 8.78 15.20 -3.80
N LEU A 76 9.75 15.49 -4.68
CA LEU A 76 11.11 15.90 -4.29
C LEU A 76 11.12 17.18 -3.45
N ALA A 77 10.21 18.11 -3.72
CA ALA A 77 10.08 19.34 -2.91
C ALA A 77 9.66 19.02 -1.46
N THR A 78 8.75 18.08 -1.27
CA THR A 78 8.35 17.61 0.07
C THR A 78 9.49 16.86 0.76
N PHE A 79 10.22 16.04 0.02
CA PHE A 79 11.44 15.39 0.52
C PHE A 79 12.46 16.43 0.98
N GLU A 80 12.72 17.49 0.21
CA GLU A 80 13.62 18.57 0.56
C GLU A 80 13.19 19.30 1.85
N ARG A 81 11.87 19.51 2.04
CA ARG A 81 11.35 20.08 3.29
C ARG A 81 11.69 19.23 4.52
N ILE A 82 11.63 17.91 4.41
CA ILE A 82 12.03 17.00 5.51
C ILE A 82 13.54 17.14 5.77
N MET A 83 14.36 17.19 4.72
CA MET A 83 15.82 17.39 4.86
C MET A 83 16.12 18.71 5.57
N SER A 84 15.49 19.80 5.14
CA SER A 84 15.66 21.12 5.74
C SER A 84 15.28 21.13 7.22
N ALA A 85 14.12 20.56 7.57
CA ALA A 85 13.66 20.49 8.95
C ALA A 85 14.65 19.72 9.85
N LEU A 86 15.21 18.61 9.36
CA LEU A 86 16.23 17.85 10.09
C LEU A 86 17.53 18.63 10.30
N LEU A 87 17.97 19.37 9.29
CA LEU A 87 19.19 20.18 9.35
C LEU A 87 19.04 21.41 10.25
N GLU A 88 17.93 22.14 10.11
CA GLU A 88 17.60 23.33 10.90
C GLU A 88 17.52 23.02 12.40
N THR A 89 16.99 21.85 12.76
CA THR A 89 16.91 21.39 14.15
C THR A 89 18.11 20.55 14.58
N SER A 90 19.18 20.51 13.77
CA SER A 90 20.47 19.87 14.07
C SER A 90 20.34 18.37 14.43
N HIS A 91 19.53 17.62 13.72
CA HIS A 91 19.41 16.17 13.89
C HIS A 91 20.67 15.44 13.43
N GLY A 92 21.14 14.47 14.22
CA GLY A 92 22.30 13.64 13.94
C GLY A 92 21.96 12.27 13.35
N ARG A 93 22.98 11.42 13.19
CA ARG A 93 22.85 10.05 12.67
C ARG A 93 22.09 9.10 13.60
N ASP A 94 21.95 9.44 14.86
CA ASP A 94 21.24 8.73 15.91
C ASP A 94 19.76 9.13 16.01
N THR A 95 19.31 10.07 15.19
CA THR A 95 17.90 10.47 15.10
C THR A 95 17.06 9.32 14.56
N THR A 96 15.88 9.13 15.14
CA THR A 96 14.85 8.24 14.60
C THR A 96 13.73 9.07 13.98
N LEU A 97 13.41 8.83 12.70
CA LEU A 97 12.20 9.37 12.07
C LEU A 97 10.99 8.51 12.43
N ILE A 98 9.85 9.15 12.67
CA ILE A 98 8.55 8.47 12.80
C ILE A 98 7.65 8.96 11.67
N ALA A 99 7.27 8.04 10.79
CA ALA A 99 6.29 8.27 9.74
C ALA A 99 4.89 8.01 10.30
N LEU A 100 4.17 9.07 10.67
CA LEU A 100 2.83 9.01 11.22
C LEU A 100 1.80 9.39 10.15
N GLY A 101 1.20 8.41 9.48
CA GLY A 101 0.24 8.72 8.40
C GLY A 101 -0.02 7.55 7.45
N GLY A 102 -0.65 7.84 6.33
CA GLY A 102 -0.89 6.90 5.25
C GLY A 102 0.36 6.61 4.40
N GLY A 103 0.16 5.94 3.27
CA GLY A 103 1.25 5.50 2.38
C GLY A 103 2.12 6.63 1.84
N VAL A 104 1.55 7.81 1.57
CA VAL A 104 2.30 8.99 1.12
C VAL A 104 3.35 9.39 2.15
N ILE A 105 2.96 9.51 3.41
CA ILE A 105 3.87 9.85 4.52
C ILE A 105 4.91 8.75 4.71
N GLY A 106 4.49 7.48 4.74
CA GLY A 106 5.40 6.34 4.88
C GLY A 106 6.50 6.32 3.81
N ASP A 107 6.14 6.53 2.56
CA ASP A 107 7.07 6.49 1.43
C ASP A 107 8.04 7.67 1.42
N VAL A 108 7.55 8.90 1.60
CA VAL A 108 8.42 10.10 1.60
C VAL A 108 9.37 10.10 2.78
N VAL A 109 8.88 9.75 3.97
CA VAL A 109 9.70 9.69 5.20
C VAL A 109 10.71 8.55 5.12
N GLY A 110 10.32 7.38 4.61
CA GLY A 110 11.23 6.27 4.41
C GLY A 110 12.36 6.62 3.42
N PHE A 111 12.04 7.33 2.33
CA PHE A 111 13.05 7.82 1.39
C PHE A 111 13.94 8.89 2.02
N ALA A 112 13.36 9.79 2.83
CA ALA A 112 14.12 10.77 3.60
C ALA A 112 15.09 10.07 4.59
N ALA A 113 14.61 9.06 5.30
CA ALA A 113 15.44 8.27 6.21
C ALA A 113 16.60 7.57 5.50
N ALA A 114 16.34 7.00 4.31
CA ALA A 114 17.37 6.36 3.48
C ALA A 114 18.46 7.32 3.03
N SER A 115 18.11 8.59 2.81
CA SER A 115 18.98 9.58 2.20
C SER A 115 19.70 10.46 3.23
N TYR A 116 19.04 10.82 4.35
CA TYR A 116 19.61 11.72 5.36
C TYR A 116 20.85 11.08 5.99
N GLN A 117 21.97 11.80 5.92
CA GLN A 117 23.27 11.32 6.42
C GLN A 117 23.63 9.88 5.95
N ARG A 118 23.20 9.45 4.78
CA ARG A 118 23.35 8.13 4.17
C ARG A 118 22.64 6.99 4.92
N GLY A 119 21.58 7.34 5.65
CA GLY A 119 20.69 6.40 6.32
C GLY A 119 20.58 6.65 7.82
N ILE A 120 19.36 6.92 8.28
CA ILE A 120 18.98 6.97 9.69
C ILE A 120 17.78 6.04 9.94
N PRO A 121 17.60 5.53 11.19
CA PRO A 121 16.47 4.66 11.47
C PRO A 121 15.13 5.38 11.33
N PHE A 122 14.10 4.64 10.89
CA PHE A 122 12.73 5.14 10.91
C PHE A 122 11.74 4.07 11.37
N ILE A 123 10.61 4.53 11.89
CA ILE A 123 9.48 3.74 12.37
C ILE A 123 8.26 4.13 11.55
N GLN A 124 7.48 3.14 11.12
CA GLN A 124 6.19 3.34 10.46
C GLN A 124 5.05 3.25 11.47
N VAL A 125 4.19 4.26 11.49
CA VAL A 125 2.91 4.27 12.21
C VAL A 125 1.79 4.51 11.19
N PRO A 126 1.37 3.45 10.46
CA PRO A 126 0.41 3.56 9.39
C PRO A 126 -1.00 3.81 9.94
N THR A 127 -1.68 4.85 9.41
CA THR A 127 -2.99 5.28 9.90
C THR A 127 -4.15 4.99 8.95
N THR A 128 -3.87 4.49 7.73
CA THR A 128 -4.89 4.04 6.77
C THR A 128 -4.85 2.52 6.63
N LEU A 129 -5.96 1.88 6.26
CA LEU A 129 -5.98 0.44 6.05
C LEU A 129 -4.99 0.03 4.94
N LEU A 130 -4.94 0.78 3.84
CA LEU A 130 -3.98 0.56 2.75
C LEU A 130 -2.54 0.53 3.26
N SER A 131 -2.16 1.49 4.09
CA SER A 131 -0.80 1.53 4.64
C SER A 131 -0.55 0.43 5.66
N GLN A 132 -1.55 0.03 6.45
CA GLN A 132 -1.43 -1.04 7.42
C GLN A 132 -1.19 -2.41 6.77
N VAL A 133 -1.85 -2.68 5.65
CA VAL A 133 -1.79 -4.01 4.99
C VAL A 133 -0.79 -4.07 3.84
N ASP A 134 -0.34 -2.93 3.32
CA ASP A 134 0.49 -2.91 2.12
C ASP A 134 1.70 -1.99 2.23
N SER A 135 1.58 -0.66 2.12
CA SER A 135 2.72 0.23 1.87
C SER A 135 3.75 0.29 3.02
N SER A 136 3.36 0.01 4.28
CA SER A 136 4.29 0.01 5.41
C SER A 136 5.23 -1.22 5.46
N VAL A 137 4.98 -2.24 4.65
CA VAL A 137 5.73 -3.50 4.65
C VAL A 137 6.55 -3.65 3.38
N GLY A 138 7.83 -4.02 3.50
CA GLY A 138 8.67 -4.37 2.37
C GLY A 138 9.58 -3.28 1.84
N GLY A 139 9.68 -2.14 2.53
CA GLY A 139 10.75 -1.15 2.35
C GLY A 139 10.79 -0.41 1.02
N LYS A 140 9.76 -0.49 0.19
CA LYS A 140 9.64 0.39 -0.98
C LYS A 140 9.35 1.80 -0.49
N THR A 141 10.27 2.73 -0.73
CA THR A 141 10.12 4.14 -0.39
C THR A 141 10.34 4.98 -1.65
N ALA A 142 9.53 5.99 -1.87
CA ALA A 142 9.61 6.75 -3.10
C ALA A 142 8.93 8.11 -3.01
N VAL A 143 9.27 8.94 -4.00
CA VAL A 143 8.52 10.14 -4.38
C VAL A 143 8.17 10.10 -5.86
N ASN A 144 7.16 10.86 -6.24
CA ASN A 144 6.71 11.01 -7.61
C ASN A 144 7.58 12.03 -8.36
N HIS A 145 7.71 11.81 -9.66
CA HIS A 145 8.28 12.76 -10.60
C HIS A 145 7.21 13.15 -11.64
N PRO A 146 7.25 14.35 -12.24
CA PRO A 146 6.29 14.72 -13.30
C PRO A 146 6.18 13.71 -14.45
N LEU A 147 7.23 12.93 -14.69
CA LEU A 147 7.30 11.93 -15.75
C LEU A 147 6.92 10.51 -15.29
N GLY A 148 6.62 10.29 -14.01
CA GLY A 148 6.22 8.96 -13.53
C GLY A 148 6.02 8.84 -12.02
N LYS A 149 5.07 8.01 -11.63
CA LYS A 149 4.76 7.71 -10.22
C LYS A 149 5.85 6.82 -9.62
N ASN A 150 6.28 7.13 -8.37
CA ASN A 150 7.24 6.33 -7.60
C ASN A 150 8.59 6.05 -8.33
N MET A 151 9.04 6.99 -9.19
CA MET A 151 10.25 6.78 -10.01
C MET A 151 11.55 7.05 -9.26
N VAL A 152 11.52 7.79 -8.17
CA VAL A 152 12.67 8.18 -7.39
C VAL A 152 12.51 7.68 -5.96
N GLY A 153 13.42 6.84 -5.50
CA GLY A 153 13.30 6.24 -4.18
C GLY A 153 14.40 5.24 -3.86
N ALA A 154 14.21 4.49 -2.80
CA ALA A 154 15.14 3.49 -2.31
C ALA A 154 14.39 2.29 -1.69
N PHE A 155 14.99 1.11 -1.73
CA PHE A 155 14.61 0.02 -0.84
C PHE A 155 15.25 0.28 0.52
N TYR A 156 14.44 0.68 1.50
CA TYR A 156 14.90 0.99 2.85
C TYR A 156 13.91 0.49 3.89
N GLN A 157 14.33 -0.46 4.72
CA GLN A 157 13.47 -1.13 5.67
C GLN A 157 13.28 -0.31 6.96
N PRO A 158 12.05 -0.21 7.51
CA PRO A 158 11.82 0.41 8.81
C PRO A 158 12.45 -0.44 9.92
N LYS A 159 12.64 0.16 11.08
CA LYS A 159 13.07 -0.57 12.29
C LYS A 159 11.90 -1.18 13.06
N HIS A 160 10.71 -0.68 12.82
CA HIS A 160 9.47 -1.16 13.42
C HIS A 160 8.27 -0.67 12.59
N VAL A 161 7.22 -1.47 12.53
CA VAL A 161 5.90 -1.07 12.03
C VAL A 161 4.90 -1.27 13.15
N ILE A 162 4.23 -0.19 13.56
CA ILE A 162 3.28 -0.17 14.68
C ILE A 162 1.88 0.09 14.11
N ILE A 163 1.07 -0.95 14.05
CA ILE A 163 -0.27 -0.91 13.47
C ILE A 163 -1.30 -0.85 14.58
N ASP A 164 -1.78 0.35 14.87
CA ASP A 164 -2.91 0.54 15.77
C ASP A 164 -4.22 0.48 14.98
N THR A 165 -5.01 -0.56 15.20
CA THR A 165 -6.28 -0.74 14.50
C THR A 165 -7.33 0.31 14.86
N ASP A 166 -7.17 1.02 15.98
CA ASP A 166 -8.05 2.12 16.36
C ASP A 166 -7.93 3.32 15.42
N CYS A 167 -6.83 3.46 14.67
CA CYS A 167 -6.71 4.49 13.63
C CYS A 167 -7.78 4.36 12.54
N LEU A 168 -8.30 3.16 12.32
CA LEU A 168 -9.33 2.92 11.31
C LEU A 168 -10.69 3.50 11.70
N LYS A 169 -10.93 3.81 13.00
CA LYS A 169 -12.16 4.43 13.46
C LYS A 169 -12.32 5.88 13.01
N THR A 170 -11.21 6.54 12.69
CA THR A 170 -11.19 7.92 12.17
C THR A 170 -10.98 8.01 10.66
N LEU A 171 -10.79 6.86 10.01
CA LEU A 171 -10.57 6.78 8.58
C LEU A 171 -11.91 6.92 7.83
N PRO A 172 -12.02 7.80 6.81
CA PRO A 172 -13.21 7.88 5.97
C PRO A 172 -13.55 6.54 5.32
N ALA A 173 -14.85 6.24 5.20
CA ALA A 173 -15.32 4.95 4.65
C ALA A 173 -14.77 4.65 3.24
N ARG A 174 -14.66 5.67 2.38
CA ARG A 174 -14.08 5.52 1.03
C ARG A 174 -12.61 5.10 1.07
N GLU A 175 -11.84 5.65 1.99
CA GLU A 175 -10.42 5.28 2.20
C GLU A 175 -10.29 3.86 2.81
N PHE A 176 -11.22 3.48 3.69
CA PHE A 176 -11.28 2.12 4.21
C PHE A 176 -11.58 1.13 3.09
N ALA A 177 -12.60 1.40 2.24
CA ALA A 177 -12.92 0.58 1.08
C ALA A 177 -11.72 0.47 0.13
N ALA A 178 -11.01 1.58 -0.16
CA ALA A 178 -9.81 1.55 -0.97
C ALA A 178 -8.73 0.60 -0.40
N GLY A 179 -8.55 0.57 0.92
CA GLY A 179 -7.66 -0.38 1.58
C GLY A 179 -8.12 -1.83 1.43
N MET A 180 -9.43 -2.09 1.41
CA MET A 180 -9.99 -3.43 1.21
C MET A 180 -9.65 -4.03 -0.15
N ALA A 181 -9.40 -3.23 -1.19
CA ALA A 181 -8.92 -3.73 -2.49
C ALA A 181 -7.61 -4.51 -2.34
N GLU A 182 -6.67 -4.01 -1.54
CA GLU A 182 -5.40 -4.67 -1.26
C GLU A 182 -5.57 -5.91 -0.37
N VAL A 183 -6.48 -5.87 0.60
CA VAL A 183 -6.82 -7.04 1.43
C VAL A 183 -7.36 -8.18 0.56
N ILE A 184 -8.30 -7.89 -0.33
CA ILE A 184 -8.91 -8.86 -1.24
C ILE A 184 -7.87 -9.41 -2.22
N LYS A 185 -6.97 -8.57 -2.72
CA LYS A 185 -5.86 -8.97 -3.59
C LYS A 185 -5.05 -10.12 -3.01
N TYR A 186 -4.69 -10.07 -1.72
CA TYR A 186 -3.94 -11.17 -1.09
C TYR A 186 -4.69 -12.52 -1.11
N GLY A 187 -6.00 -12.49 -0.93
CA GLY A 187 -6.84 -13.69 -1.09
C GLY A 187 -6.81 -14.25 -2.51
N ILE A 188 -6.85 -13.37 -3.50
CA ILE A 188 -6.85 -13.77 -4.91
C ILE A 188 -5.51 -14.37 -5.34
N ILE A 189 -4.40 -13.73 -4.96
CA ILE A 189 -3.06 -14.11 -5.48
C ILE A 189 -2.37 -15.20 -4.67
N TRP A 190 -2.76 -15.42 -3.40
CA TRP A 190 -1.94 -16.21 -2.48
C TRP A 190 -2.69 -17.18 -1.57
N ASP A 191 -3.91 -16.84 -1.13
CA ASP A 191 -4.60 -17.59 -0.08
C ASP A 191 -6.10 -17.71 -0.32
N ALA A 192 -6.52 -18.79 -0.96
CA ALA A 192 -7.93 -19.09 -1.22
C ALA A 192 -8.78 -19.23 0.05
N ALA A 193 -8.19 -19.72 1.15
CA ALA A 193 -8.89 -19.86 2.42
C ALA A 193 -9.16 -18.46 3.02
N PHE A 194 -8.20 -17.55 2.92
CA PHE A 194 -8.38 -16.17 3.33
C PHE A 194 -9.43 -15.45 2.46
N PHE A 195 -9.44 -15.70 1.14
CA PHE A 195 -10.48 -15.19 0.26
C PHE A 195 -11.88 -15.64 0.73
N SER A 196 -12.08 -16.91 0.99
CA SER A 196 -13.36 -17.45 1.48
C SER A 196 -13.73 -16.91 2.87
N TRP A 197 -12.73 -16.66 3.73
CA TRP A 197 -12.96 -16.02 5.01
C TRP A 197 -13.45 -14.56 4.83
N LEU A 198 -12.89 -13.81 3.86
CA LEU A 198 -13.32 -12.45 3.53
C LEU A 198 -14.77 -12.43 3.05
N GLU A 199 -15.20 -13.39 2.21
CA GLU A 199 -16.59 -13.50 1.76
C GLU A 199 -17.57 -13.60 2.94
N THR A 200 -17.21 -14.31 3.99
CA THR A 200 -18.08 -14.51 5.16
C THR A 200 -17.97 -13.41 6.22
N ASN A 201 -16.88 -12.64 6.22
CA ASN A 201 -16.61 -11.65 7.28
C ASN A 201 -16.62 -10.18 6.81
N MET A 202 -16.96 -9.90 5.54
CA MET A 202 -16.92 -8.54 5.01
C MET A 202 -17.76 -7.56 5.84
N THR A 203 -18.98 -7.94 6.23
CA THR A 203 -19.84 -7.10 7.08
C THR A 203 -19.22 -6.78 8.44
N ARG A 204 -18.47 -7.72 9.03
CA ARG A 204 -17.77 -7.49 10.30
C ARG A 204 -16.62 -6.49 10.10
N LEU A 205 -15.86 -6.63 9.00
CA LEU A 205 -14.78 -5.71 8.64
C LEU A 205 -15.30 -4.28 8.42
N GLN A 206 -16.39 -4.12 7.68
CA GLN A 206 -17.02 -2.80 7.46
C GLN A 206 -17.56 -2.16 8.76
N ARG A 207 -17.94 -2.97 9.74
CA ARG A 207 -18.34 -2.52 11.08
C ARG A 207 -17.14 -2.27 12.02
N LEU A 208 -15.93 -2.39 11.52
CA LEU A 208 -14.68 -2.23 12.25
C LEU A 208 -14.60 -3.18 13.49
N ASP A 209 -15.08 -4.42 13.33
CA ASP A 209 -14.95 -5.45 14.35
C ASP A 209 -13.46 -5.73 14.61
N GLY A 210 -13.03 -5.54 15.86
CA GLY A 210 -11.62 -5.55 16.24
C GLY A 210 -10.92 -6.89 15.97
N ASP A 211 -11.60 -8.02 16.21
CA ASP A 211 -11.03 -9.35 15.98
C ASP A 211 -10.91 -9.63 14.48
N ALA A 212 -11.94 -9.27 13.70
CA ALA A 212 -11.93 -9.43 12.25
C ALA A 212 -10.84 -8.54 11.60
N LEU A 213 -10.71 -7.28 12.03
CA LEU A 213 -9.66 -6.38 11.55
C LEU A 213 -8.26 -6.90 11.90
N SER A 214 -8.04 -7.29 13.15
CA SER A 214 -6.73 -7.81 13.58
C SER A 214 -6.34 -9.05 12.79
N TYR A 215 -7.27 -9.97 12.55
CA TYR A 215 -7.04 -11.15 11.74
C TYR A 215 -6.69 -10.80 10.28
N ALA A 216 -7.51 -9.96 9.63
CA ALA A 216 -7.31 -9.58 8.23
C ALA A 216 -5.97 -8.85 8.03
N ILE A 217 -5.66 -7.85 8.87
CA ILE A 217 -4.42 -7.10 8.80
C ILE A 217 -3.22 -8.01 9.04
N ARG A 218 -3.28 -8.85 10.08
CA ARG A 218 -2.23 -9.82 10.37
C ARG A 218 -1.99 -10.74 9.17
N ARG A 219 -3.05 -11.31 8.58
CA ARG A 219 -2.90 -12.23 7.45
C ARG A 219 -2.29 -11.56 6.22
N CYS A 220 -2.70 -10.33 5.91
CA CYS A 220 -2.08 -9.54 4.84
C CYS A 220 -0.58 -9.30 5.10
N CYS A 221 -0.22 -8.88 6.31
CA CYS A 221 1.18 -8.65 6.69
C CYS A 221 2.01 -9.95 6.66
N GLU A 222 1.46 -11.09 7.08
CA GLU A 222 2.11 -12.40 6.96
C GLU A 222 2.43 -12.73 5.51
N ILE A 223 1.42 -12.67 4.63
CA ILE A 223 1.60 -12.97 3.20
C ILE A 223 2.64 -12.03 2.60
N LYS A 224 2.55 -10.74 2.88
CA LYS A 224 3.51 -9.78 2.34
C LYS A 224 4.91 -9.99 2.89
N ALA A 225 5.07 -10.28 4.17
CA ALA A 225 6.35 -10.60 4.78
C ALA A 225 7.01 -11.83 4.13
N ASP A 226 6.23 -12.89 3.88
CA ASP A 226 6.70 -14.08 3.18
C ASP A 226 7.18 -13.77 1.76
N VAL A 227 6.39 -13.00 1.00
CA VAL A 227 6.74 -12.59 -0.37
C VAL A 227 7.99 -11.72 -0.39
N VAL A 228 8.09 -10.75 0.51
CA VAL A 228 9.26 -9.85 0.63
C VAL A 228 10.50 -10.61 1.09
N GLY A 229 10.34 -11.57 2.01
CA GLY A 229 11.42 -12.44 2.47
C GLY A 229 12.03 -13.29 1.35
N GLN A 230 11.21 -13.70 0.37
CA GLN A 230 11.65 -14.46 -0.81
C GLN A 230 12.22 -13.55 -1.92
N ASP A 231 11.75 -12.31 -2.03
CA ASP A 231 12.08 -11.41 -3.13
C ASP A 231 11.99 -9.94 -2.69
N GLU A 232 13.01 -9.45 -2.00
CA GLU A 232 13.02 -8.09 -1.43
C GLU A 232 12.94 -7.00 -2.50
N THR A 233 13.58 -7.20 -3.65
CA THR A 233 13.80 -6.17 -4.68
C THR A 233 12.93 -6.32 -5.94
N GLU A 234 11.94 -7.23 -5.90
CA GLU A 234 10.91 -7.41 -6.95
C GLU A 234 11.49 -7.88 -8.31
N HIS A 235 12.30 -8.91 -8.26
CA HIS A 235 12.79 -9.59 -9.47
C HIS A 235 12.02 -10.86 -9.83
N GLY A 236 11.18 -11.37 -8.93
CA GLY A 236 10.47 -12.65 -9.08
C GLY A 236 9.05 -12.62 -8.50
N VAL A 237 8.82 -13.41 -7.44
CA VAL A 237 7.50 -13.66 -6.86
C VAL A 237 6.79 -12.40 -6.35
N ARG A 238 7.54 -11.38 -5.94
CA ARG A 238 6.97 -10.11 -5.47
C ARG A 238 6.19 -9.37 -6.57
N ALA A 239 6.45 -9.65 -7.84
CA ALA A 239 5.67 -9.10 -8.95
C ALA A 239 4.18 -9.45 -8.87
N LEU A 240 3.81 -10.57 -8.24
CA LEU A 240 2.41 -11.01 -8.07
C LEU A 240 1.58 -9.99 -7.25
N LEU A 241 2.22 -9.23 -6.35
CA LEU A 241 1.57 -8.16 -5.59
C LEU A 241 1.01 -7.04 -6.48
N ASN A 242 1.38 -7.02 -7.76
CA ASN A 242 0.88 -6.04 -8.73
C ASN A 242 -0.38 -6.51 -9.48
N LEU A 243 -1.13 -7.50 -8.98
CA LEU A 243 -2.43 -7.83 -9.56
C LEU A 243 -3.32 -6.57 -9.60
N GLY A 244 -3.94 -6.33 -10.75
CA GLY A 244 -4.79 -5.14 -10.98
C GLY A 244 -4.03 -3.83 -11.22
N HIS A 245 -2.75 -3.73 -10.84
CA HIS A 245 -2.01 -2.46 -10.87
C HIS A 245 -1.72 -1.94 -12.29
N THR A 246 -1.49 -2.79 -13.27
CA THR A 246 -1.21 -2.33 -14.64
C THR A 246 -2.42 -1.58 -15.22
N PHE A 247 -3.63 -2.10 -15.02
CA PHE A 247 -4.86 -1.42 -15.38
C PHE A 247 -5.17 -0.26 -14.43
N GLY A 248 -4.99 -0.45 -13.12
CA GLY A 248 -5.24 0.57 -12.10
C GLY A 248 -4.39 1.81 -12.28
N HIS A 249 -3.09 1.68 -12.53
CA HIS A 249 -2.20 2.81 -12.80
C HIS A 249 -2.60 3.56 -14.09
N ALA A 250 -3.12 2.85 -15.10
CA ALA A 250 -3.66 3.50 -16.30
C ALA A 250 -4.88 4.36 -15.96
N ILE A 251 -5.78 3.86 -15.10
CA ILE A 251 -6.94 4.62 -14.60
C ILE A 251 -6.49 5.86 -13.81
N GLU A 252 -5.59 5.70 -12.83
CA GLU A 252 -5.06 6.82 -12.04
C GLU A 252 -4.41 7.90 -12.93
N ALA A 253 -3.62 7.48 -13.92
CA ALA A 253 -2.90 8.40 -14.82
C ALA A 253 -3.84 9.15 -15.76
N GLU A 254 -4.86 8.49 -16.32
CA GLU A 254 -5.82 9.12 -17.23
C GLU A 254 -6.79 10.05 -16.50
N LYS A 255 -7.26 9.64 -15.32
CA LYS A 255 -8.25 10.40 -14.54
C LYS A 255 -7.63 11.54 -13.74
N GLY A 256 -6.30 11.56 -13.60
CA GLY A 256 -5.58 12.46 -12.71
C GLY A 256 -5.61 11.97 -11.25
N TYR A 257 -4.46 12.09 -10.60
CA TYR A 257 -4.29 11.61 -9.23
C TYR A 257 -5.28 12.29 -8.26
N GLY A 258 -5.94 11.47 -7.42
CA GLY A 258 -6.90 11.91 -6.41
C GLY A 258 -8.37 11.86 -6.84
N ASN A 259 -8.70 11.75 -8.13
CA ASN A 259 -10.07 11.57 -8.59
C ASN A 259 -10.56 10.13 -8.33
N TRP A 260 -9.73 9.16 -8.65
CA TRP A 260 -9.87 7.78 -8.21
C TRP A 260 -8.83 7.51 -7.12
N LEU A 261 -9.26 6.90 -6.01
CA LEU A 261 -8.32 6.40 -5.02
C LEU A 261 -7.57 5.20 -5.59
N HIS A 262 -6.33 5.00 -5.13
CA HIS A 262 -5.50 3.89 -5.59
C HIS A 262 -6.22 2.54 -5.51
N GLY A 263 -6.84 2.23 -4.37
CA GLY A 263 -7.57 0.97 -4.20
C GLY A 263 -8.81 0.83 -5.08
N GLU A 264 -9.50 1.94 -5.40
CA GLU A 264 -10.61 1.93 -6.38
C GLU A 264 -10.11 1.55 -7.78
N ALA A 265 -9.00 2.16 -8.20
CA ALA A 265 -8.39 1.86 -9.49
C ALA A 265 -7.85 0.42 -9.55
N VAL A 266 -7.24 -0.06 -8.47
CA VAL A 266 -6.77 -1.44 -8.35
C VAL A 266 -7.93 -2.43 -8.34
N ALA A 267 -9.06 -2.12 -7.71
CA ALA A 267 -10.26 -2.98 -7.72
C ALA A 267 -10.83 -3.16 -9.13
N ALA A 268 -11.06 -2.05 -9.86
CA ALA A 268 -11.47 -2.09 -11.26
C ALA A 268 -10.44 -2.82 -12.14
N GLY A 269 -9.15 -2.58 -11.91
CA GLY A 269 -8.06 -3.27 -12.59
C GLY A 269 -7.99 -4.76 -12.27
N THR A 270 -8.32 -5.17 -11.06
CA THR A 270 -8.41 -6.58 -10.66
C THR A 270 -9.55 -7.29 -11.38
N MET A 271 -10.68 -6.62 -11.59
CA MET A 271 -11.76 -7.18 -12.41
C MET A 271 -11.34 -7.37 -13.86
N LEU A 272 -10.66 -6.37 -14.47
CA LEU A 272 -10.13 -6.53 -15.83
C LEU A 272 -9.11 -7.66 -15.93
N ALA A 273 -8.26 -7.85 -14.90
CA ALA A 273 -7.33 -8.97 -14.84
C ALA A 273 -8.06 -10.32 -14.71
N ALA A 274 -9.11 -10.41 -13.89
CA ALA A 274 -9.91 -11.62 -13.72
C ALA A 274 -10.69 -11.99 -15.00
N GLU A 275 -11.28 -11.00 -15.68
CA GLU A 275 -11.95 -11.21 -16.98
C GLU A 275 -10.94 -11.62 -18.07
N THR A 276 -9.71 -11.09 -18.05
CA THR A 276 -8.65 -11.53 -18.93
C THR A 276 -8.27 -12.98 -18.66
N ALA A 277 -8.17 -13.37 -17.39
CA ALA A 277 -7.90 -14.75 -16.99
C ALA A 277 -9.03 -15.71 -17.40
N LEU A 278 -10.29 -15.27 -17.31
CA LEU A 278 -11.45 -16.03 -17.81
C LEU A 278 -11.35 -16.26 -19.33
N ALA A 279 -11.06 -15.20 -20.10
CA ALA A 279 -10.92 -15.29 -21.55
C ALA A 279 -9.77 -16.22 -21.99
N ARG A 280 -8.76 -16.40 -21.14
CA ARG A 280 -7.64 -17.33 -21.33
C ARG A 280 -7.94 -18.76 -20.86
N GLY A 281 -9.00 -18.97 -20.08
CA GLY A 281 -9.31 -20.22 -19.43
C GLY A 281 -8.54 -20.50 -18.14
N ASP A 282 -7.87 -19.49 -17.58
CA ASP A 282 -7.11 -19.55 -16.32
C ASP A 282 -8.05 -19.40 -15.08
N MET A 283 -9.26 -18.86 -15.27
CA MET A 283 -10.34 -18.78 -14.27
C MET A 283 -11.66 -19.28 -14.84
N THR A 284 -12.53 -19.73 -13.96
CA THR A 284 -13.95 -20.04 -14.29
C THR A 284 -14.82 -18.81 -14.12
N ALA A 285 -15.97 -18.77 -14.83
CA ALA A 285 -16.96 -17.69 -14.67
C ALA A 285 -17.48 -17.58 -13.22
N GLN A 286 -17.56 -18.69 -12.49
CA GLN A 286 -17.96 -18.72 -11.09
C GLN A 286 -16.93 -18.01 -10.19
N GLU A 287 -15.64 -18.26 -10.41
CA GLU A 287 -14.57 -17.58 -9.66
C GLU A 287 -14.54 -16.08 -9.93
N VAL A 288 -14.69 -15.67 -11.19
CA VAL A 288 -14.79 -14.25 -11.57
C VAL A 288 -16.00 -13.58 -10.90
N ALA A 289 -17.15 -14.27 -10.87
CA ALA A 289 -18.34 -13.77 -10.17
C ALA A 289 -18.05 -13.57 -8.66
N ARG A 290 -17.40 -14.53 -8.00
CA ARG A 290 -17.01 -14.42 -6.59
C ARG A 290 -16.10 -13.22 -6.34
N VAL A 291 -15.12 -12.98 -7.19
CA VAL A 291 -14.23 -11.81 -7.08
C VAL A 291 -15.03 -10.52 -7.20
N ARG A 292 -15.94 -10.43 -8.19
CA ARG A 292 -16.83 -9.30 -8.39
C ARG A 292 -17.70 -9.03 -7.16
N ASP A 293 -18.36 -10.06 -6.67
CA ASP A 293 -19.29 -9.96 -5.54
C ASP A 293 -18.57 -9.52 -4.26
N LEU A 294 -17.34 -10.01 -4.03
CA LEU A 294 -16.53 -9.62 -2.87
C LEU A 294 -16.07 -8.16 -2.96
N LEU A 295 -15.66 -7.68 -4.15
CA LEU A 295 -15.30 -6.28 -4.37
C LEU A 295 -16.52 -5.35 -4.16
N LEU A 296 -17.68 -5.72 -4.70
CA LEU A 296 -18.93 -4.99 -4.48
C LEU A 296 -19.33 -4.97 -3.00
N ALA A 297 -19.20 -6.09 -2.31
CA ALA A 297 -19.45 -6.16 -0.86
C ALA A 297 -18.51 -5.29 -0.04
N ALA A 298 -17.35 -4.92 -0.57
CA ALA A 298 -16.39 -4.01 0.03
C ALA A 298 -16.57 -2.54 -0.42
N ASP A 299 -17.69 -2.21 -1.06
CA ASP A 299 -18.01 -0.87 -1.63
C ASP A 299 -16.96 -0.38 -2.66
N LEU A 300 -16.40 -1.30 -3.45
CA LEU A 300 -15.39 -1.02 -4.47
C LEU A 300 -15.99 -1.06 -5.89
N PRO A 301 -15.49 -0.22 -6.82
CA PRO A 301 -15.90 -0.26 -8.21
C PRO A 301 -15.37 -1.55 -8.87
N VAL A 302 -16.21 -2.16 -9.69
CA VAL A 302 -15.90 -3.38 -10.45
C VAL A 302 -15.83 -3.13 -11.96
N LYS A 303 -15.99 -1.88 -12.37
CA LYS A 303 -15.92 -1.44 -13.76
C LYS A 303 -14.92 -0.31 -13.93
N ALA A 304 -14.28 -0.27 -15.08
CA ALA A 304 -13.43 0.83 -15.48
C ALA A 304 -14.25 2.08 -15.81
N PRO A 305 -13.65 3.29 -15.77
CA PRO A 305 -14.34 4.52 -16.16
C PRO A 305 -14.92 4.42 -17.58
N SER A 306 -16.16 4.87 -17.77
CA SER A 306 -16.87 4.80 -19.05
C SER A 306 -16.17 5.54 -20.20
N ASP A 307 -15.43 6.58 -19.88
CA ASP A 307 -14.69 7.43 -20.84
C ASP A 307 -13.25 6.96 -21.11
N MET A 308 -12.85 5.79 -20.60
CA MET A 308 -11.54 5.17 -20.90
C MET A 308 -11.70 4.01 -21.87
N ASP A 309 -11.41 4.24 -23.13
CA ASP A 309 -11.38 3.21 -24.16
C ASP A 309 -10.06 2.42 -24.18
N PHE A 310 -9.98 1.40 -25.03
CA PHE A 310 -8.78 0.61 -25.21
C PHE A 310 -7.55 1.47 -25.53
N ALA A 311 -7.69 2.51 -26.35
CA ALA A 311 -6.57 3.36 -26.74
C ALA A 311 -6.01 4.15 -25.55
N ALA A 312 -6.89 4.62 -24.65
CA ALA A 312 -6.49 5.28 -23.42
C ALA A 312 -5.71 4.33 -22.49
N PHE A 313 -6.21 3.10 -22.29
CA PHE A 313 -5.50 2.10 -21.49
C PHE A 313 -4.11 1.76 -22.05
N ILE A 314 -4.02 1.40 -23.32
CA ILE A 314 -2.76 0.97 -23.96
C ILE A 314 -1.72 2.09 -23.94
N ARG A 315 -2.13 3.35 -24.12
CA ARG A 315 -1.22 4.50 -24.05
C ARG A 315 -0.47 4.57 -22.70
N HIS A 316 -1.17 4.31 -21.58
CA HIS A 316 -0.58 4.33 -20.24
C HIS A 316 0.14 3.01 -19.92
N MET A 317 -0.47 1.87 -20.21
CA MET A 317 0.10 0.55 -19.89
C MET A 317 1.44 0.32 -20.58
N ARG A 318 1.65 0.78 -21.83
CA ARG A 318 2.93 0.67 -22.54
C ARG A 318 4.00 1.63 -22.04
N ARG A 319 3.65 2.66 -21.26
CA ARG A 319 4.60 3.56 -20.60
C ARG A 319 5.02 3.09 -19.21
N ASP A 320 4.31 2.13 -18.62
CA ASP A 320 4.64 1.58 -17.31
C ASP A 320 5.98 0.81 -17.37
N LYS A 321 6.73 0.81 -16.28
CA LYS A 321 8.00 0.10 -16.06
C LYS A 321 7.96 -1.40 -16.36
N LYS A 322 6.77 -1.98 -16.48
CA LYS A 322 6.53 -3.41 -16.71
C LYS A 322 6.70 -3.85 -18.14
N VAL A 323 7.01 -2.93 -19.07
CA VAL A 323 7.33 -3.26 -20.45
C VAL A 323 8.80 -3.67 -20.52
N LEU A 324 9.08 -4.96 -20.58
CA LEU A 324 10.39 -5.51 -20.86
C LEU A 324 10.43 -5.98 -22.33
N GLU A 325 11.45 -5.55 -23.08
CA GLU A 325 11.62 -5.90 -24.50
C GLU A 325 10.39 -5.57 -25.38
N GLY A 326 9.63 -4.52 -25.03
CA GLY A 326 8.46 -4.11 -25.80
C GLY A 326 7.18 -4.94 -25.56
N LYS A 327 7.23 -5.95 -24.68
CA LYS A 327 6.07 -6.78 -24.32
C LYS A 327 5.43 -6.34 -23.02
N LEU A 328 4.13 -6.16 -23.02
CA LEU A 328 3.35 -5.87 -21.84
C LEU A 328 3.29 -7.10 -20.91
N ARG A 329 3.67 -6.93 -19.65
CA ARG A 329 3.58 -7.98 -18.63
C ARG A 329 2.40 -7.71 -17.72
N LEU A 330 1.53 -8.68 -17.57
CA LEU A 330 0.36 -8.63 -16.71
C LEU A 330 0.48 -9.67 -15.59
N VAL A 331 -0.03 -9.33 -14.41
CA VAL A 331 -0.30 -10.30 -13.36
C VAL A 331 -1.75 -10.74 -13.50
N LEU A 332 -1.98 -12.02 -13.73
CA LEU A 332 -3.31 -12.60 -13.88
C LEU A 332 -3.53 -13.73 -12.86
N PRO A 333 -4.74 -13.87 -12.30
CA PRO A 333 -5.07 -14.99 -11.44
C PRO A 333 -5.09 -16.32 -12.20
N ILE A 334 -4.77 -17.42 -11.49
CA ILE A 334 -5.00 -18.81 -11.92
C ILE A 334 -5.95 -19.41 -10.91
N GLY A 335 -7.26 -19.24 -11.13
CA GLY A 335 -8.24 -19.47 -10.08
C GLY A 335 -8.09 -18.47 -8.91
N ILE A 336 -8.70 -18.80 -7.76
CA ILE A 336 -8.57 -18.02 -6.53
C ILE A 336 -7.47 -18.64 -5.65
N GLY A 337 -6.54 -17.81 -5.17
CA GLY A 337 -5.43 -18.21 -4.30
C GLY A 337 -4.10 -18.37 -5.03
N GLN A 338 -4.05 -18.16 -6.32
CA GLN A 338 -2.83 -18.20 -7.13
C GLN A 338 -2.83 -17.16 -8.23
N ALA A 339 -1.64 -16.72 -8.65
CA ALA A 339 -1.47 -15.80 -9.77
C ALA A 339 -0.17 -16.08 -10.52
N GLN A 340 -0.07 -15.57 -11.73
CA GLN A 340 1.10 -15.68 -12.60
C GLN A 340 1.39 -14.36 -13.31
N VAL A 341 2.62 -14.21 -13.76
CA VAL A 341 3.01 -13.14 -14.68
C VAL A 341 2.97 -13.67 -16.10
N VAL A 342 2.22 -13.01 -16.99
CA VAL A 342 2.11 -13.37 -18.40
C VAL A 342 2.57 -12.23 -19.30
N ALA A 343 3.06 -12.55 -20.50
CA ALA A 343 3.52 -11.58 -21.50
C ALA A 343 2.97 -11.87 -22.90
N ASP A 344 1.98 -12.74 -23.00
CA ASP A 344 1.42 -13.27 -24.25
C ASP A 344 -0.07 -12.91 -24.46
N VAL A 345 -0.59 -11.94 -23.69
CA VAL A 345 -1.93 -11.40 -23.90
C VAL A 345 -1.92 -10.48 -25.13
N THR A 346 -2.78 -10.75 -26.10
CA THR A 346 -2.85 -9.96 -27.33
C THR A 346 -3.65 -8.68 -27.17
N ASP A 347 -3.41 -7.70 -28.04
CA ASP A 347 -4.18 -6.45 -28.05
C ASP A 347 -5.68 -6.71 -28.30
N GLU A 348 -6.03 -7.72 -29.10
CA GLU A 348 -7.42 -8.12 -29.36
C GLU A 348 -8.11 -8.63 -28.10
N GLN A 349 -7.43 -9.46 -27.31
CA GLN A 349 -7.93 -9.97 -26.02
C GLN A 349 -8.13 -8.82 -25.04
N LEU A 350 -7.15 -7.92 -24.93
CA LEU A 350 -7.23 -6.75 -24.05
C LEU A 350 -8.36 -5.81 -24.46
N MET A 351 -8.51 -5.56 -25.79
CA MET A 351 -9.60 -4.72 -26.31
C MET A 351 -10.96 -5.29 -25.92
N ALA A 352 -11.18 -6.58 -26.15
CA ALA A 352 -12.46 -7.21 -25.83
C ALA A 352 -12.81 -7.09 -24.34
N VAL A 353 -11.83 -7.32 -23.45
CA VAL A 353 -12.03 -7.24 -22.00
C VAL A 353 -12.25 -5.79 -21.54
N ILE A 354 -11.46 -4.84 -22.01
CA ILE A 354 -11.56 -3.43 -21.63
C ILE A 354 -12.94 -2.87 -22.08
N GLU A 355 -13.34 -3.11 -23.34
CA GLU A 355 -14.60 -2.60 -23.86
C GLU A 355 -15.83 -3.20 -23.15
N SER A 356 -15.77 -4.47 -22.73
CA SER A 356 -16.85 -5.10 -21.95
C SER A 356 -16.81 -4.71 -20.46
N GLY A 357 -15.66 -4.36 -19.95
CA GLY A 357 -15.43 -4.01 -18.52
C GLY A 357 -15.64 -2.55 -18.17
N ARG A 358 -15.99 -1.68 -19.15
CA ARG A 358 -16.31 -0.27 -18.89
C ARG A 358 -17.73 -0.11 -18.34
N ASP A 359 -17.92 0.96 -17.58
CA ASP A 359 -19.27 1.43 -17.23
C ASP A 359 -19.92 2.06 -18.48
N HIS A 360 -21.21 1.81 -18.71
CA HIS A 360 -21.94 2.29 -19.88
C HIS A 360 -22.96 3.34 -19.50
#